data_366cb1aa0ff26723862d5762e88c094c
#
_entry.id   366cb1aa0ff26723862d5762e88c094c
#
_cell.length_a   1.000
_cell.length_b   1.000
_cell.length_c   1.000
_cell.angle_alpha   90.00
_cell.angle_beta   90.00
_cell.angle_gamma   90.00
#
_symmetry.space_group_name_H-M   'P 1'
#
loop_
_entity.id
_entity.type
_entity.pdbx_description
1 polymer ?
#
loop_
_entity_poly.entity_id
_entity_poly.type
_entity_poly.pdbx_seq_one_letter_code
_entity_poly.pdbx_strand_id
1 'polypeptide(L)'
;MADKTVIGKITQVVGAVLDIKFKEGELPQINEAIRITRTDGSNLTVEVAQHLGDDTVRCIAMGPTDGLMRGMDAQATGAPITVPVGENTLGRMFNVLGEPIDNKPVPEGVGYEPIHRPAPEFKEQSTETELLETGIKVVDLLCPYQKGG
;
A
#
# COMPACT_ATOMS: atom_id res chain seq x y z
N MET A 1 17.94 -17.36 -3.58
CA MET A 1 17.02 -18.28 -2.86
C MET A 1 15.74 -18.26 -3.66
N ALA A 2 15.16 -19.40 -4.02
CA ALA A 2 13.90 -19.42 -4.75
C ALA A 2 12.81 -18.84 -3.85
N ASP A 3 12.15 -17.79 -4.30
CA ASP A 3 10.98 -17.23 -3.62
C ASP A 3 9.92 -18.33 -3.53
N LYS A 4 9.73 -18.87 -2.33
CA LYS A 4 8.68 -19.85 -2.08
C LYS A 4 7.35 -19.13 -2.17
N THR A 5 6.67 -19.23 -3.28
CA THR A 5 5.34 -18.65 -3.48
C THR A 5 4.37 -19.24 -2.45
N VAL A 6 3.95 -18.46 -1.50
CA VAL A 6 2.97 -18.83 -0.47
C VAL A 6 1.57 -18.55 -0.99
N ILE A 7 0.71 -19.56 -1.04
CA ILE A 7 -0.65 -19.45 -1.59
C ILE A 7 -1.66 -19.81 -0.52
N GLY A 8 -2.56 -18.86 -0.23
CA GLY A 8 -3.74 -19.04 0.59
C GLY A 8 -5.02 -19.20 -0.24
N LYS A 9 -6.13 -19.43 0.44
CA LYS A 9 -7.48 -19.55 -0.15
C LYS A 9 -8.41 -18.54 0.51
N ILE A 10 -9.19 -17.82 -0.29
CA ILE A 10 -10.25 -16.95 0.22
C ILE A 10 -11.30 -17.79 0.92
N THR A 11 -11.59 -17.48 2.17
CA THR A 11 -12.63 -18.15 2.97
C THR A 11 -13.91 -17.32 3.06
N GLN A 12 -13.77 -16.01 3.09
CA GLN A 12 -14.90 -15.07 3.22
C GLN A 12 -14.58 -13.76 2.50
N VAL A 13 -15.61 -13.13 1.94
CA VAL A 13 -15.57 -11.76 1.37
C VAL A 13 -16.76 -10.99 1.93
N VAL A 14 -16.49 -9.86 2.59
CA VAL A 14 -17.52 -8.96 3.17
C VAL A 14 -17.18 -7.52 2.83
N GLY A 15 -17.78 -6.99 1.78
CA GLY A 15 -17.43 -5.67 1.26
C GLY A 15 -15.95 -5.61 0.86
N ALA A 16 -15.20 -4.67 1.43
CA ALA A 16 -13.77 -4.51 1.18
C ALA A 16 -12.87 -5.41 2.06
N VAL A 17 -13.47 -6.24 2.93
CA VAL A 17 -12.74 -7.11 3.85
C VAL A 17 -12.76 -8.55 3.36
N LEU A 18 -11.60 -9.19 3.35
CA LEU A 18 -11.42 -10.59 2.96
C LEU A 18 -10.75 -11.35 4.09
N ASP A 19 -11.25 -12.57 4.34
CA ASP A 19 -10.55 -13.52 5.19
C ASP A 19 -9.91 -14.60 4.29
N ILE A 20 -8.61 -14.82 4.48
CA ILE A 20 -7.80 -15.72 3.66
C ILE A 20 -7.10 -16.72 4.58
N LYS A 21 -7.26 -18.01 4.30
CA LYS A 21 -6.62 -19.08 5.05
C LYS A 21 -5.38 -19.57 4.31
N PHE A 22 -4.29 -19.69 5.04
CA PHE A 22 -3.01 -20.21 4.58
C PHE A 22 -2.73 -21.62 5.13
N LYS A 23 -1.63 -22.21 4.76
CA LYS A 23 -1.13 -23.44 5.39
C LYS A 23 -0.43 -23.09 6.71
N GLU A 24 -0.44 -24.05 7.62
CA GLU A 24 0.27 -23.94 8.89
C GLU A 24 1.75 -23.57 8.68
N GLY A 25 2.21 -22.53 9.39
CA GLY A 25 3.58 -22.00 9.29
C GLY A 25 3.89 -21.15 8.06
N GLU A 26 2.89 -20.85 7.20
CA GLU A 26 3.06 -20.00 5.99
C GLU A 26 2.21 -18.70 6.09
N LEU A 27 1.97 -18.22 7.29
CA LEU A 27 1.13 -17.04 7.51
C LEU A 27 1.86 -15.75 7.10
N PRO A 28 1.26 -14.92 6.19
CA PRO A 28 1.82 -13.62 5.84
C PRO A 28 1.89 -12.67 7.04
N GLN A 29 2.83 -11.74 7.01
CA GLN A 29 2.98 -10.76 8.08
C GLN A 29 1.90 -9.65 7.98
N ILE A 30 1.67 -8.94 9.08
CA ILE A 30 0.81 -7.74 9.08
C ILE A 30 1.44 -6.70 8.15
N ASN A 31 0.60 -5.99 7.39
CA ASN A 31 0.94 -5.05 6.32
C ASN A 31 1.54 -5.70 5.05
N GLU A 32 1.64 -7.01 4.98
CA GLU A 32 2.07 -7.68 3.75
C GLU A 32 1.00 -7.59 2.67
N ALA A 33 1.43 -7.38 1.44
CA ALA A 33 0.56 -7.38 0.27
C ALA A 33 0.28 -8.81 -0.22
N ILE A 34 -0.96 -9.09 -0.56
CA ILE A 34 -1.39 -10.35 -1.16
C ILE A 34 -2.02 -10.03 -2.50
N ARG A 35 -1.67 -10.77 -3.53
CA ARG A 35 -2.21 -10.63 -4.88
C ARG A 35 -3.24 -11.71 -5.16
N ILE A 36 -4.39 -11.31 -5.67
CA ILE A 36 -5.48 -12.19 -6.09
C ILE A 36 -5.71 -11.95 -7.58
N THR A 37 -5.57 -13.01 -8.39
CA THR A 37 -5.89 -12.95 -9.83
C THR A 37 -7.32 -13.38 -10.03
N ARG A 38 -8.13 -12.49 -10.61
CA ARG A 38 -9.53 -12.79 -10.94
C ARG A 38 -9.67 -13.66 -12.17
N THR A 39 -10.86 -14.18 -12.40
CA THR A 39 -11.19 -15.03 -13.56
C THR A 39 -11.08 -14.30 -14.89
N ASP A 40 -11.20 -12.96 -14.89
CA ASP A 40 -11.01 -12.10 -16.06
C ASP A 40 -9.53 -11.76 -16.35
N GLY A 41 -8.60 -12.27 -15.52
CA GLY A 41 -7.17 -12.00 -15.60
C GLY A 41 -6.73 -10.69 -14.92
N SER A 42 -7.64 -9.90 -14.37
CA SER A 42 -7.28 -8.71 -13.58
C SER A 42 -6.72 -9.09 -12.22
N ASN A 43 -5.85 -8.25 -11.69
CA ASN A 43 -5.27 -8.45 -10.35
C ASN A 43 -5.91 -7.50 -9.34
N LEU A 44 -6.19 -8.03 -8.15
CA LEU A 44 -6.53 -7.25 -6.97
C LEU A 44 -5.44 -7.42 -5.93
N THR A 45 -4.93 -6.32 -5.42
CA THR A 45 -4.04 -6.32 -4.25
C THR A 45 -4.86 -6.10 -2.99
N VAL A 46 -4.59 -6.91 -1.97
CA VAL A 46 -5.15 -6.76 -0.62
C VAL A 46 -4.02 -6.70 0.38
N GLU A 47 -4.21 -6.03 1.49
CA GLU A 47 -3.22 -5.88 2.55
C GLU A 47 -3.66 -6.62 3.80
N VAL A 48 -2.75 -7.34 4.45
CA VAL A 48 -3.00 -8.03 5.71
C VAL A 48 -3.15 -7.00 6.84
N ALA A 49 -4.35 -6.91 7.39
CA ALA A 49 -4.66 -5.99 8.49
C ALA A 49 -4.56 -6.68 9.86
N GLN A 50 -4.91 -7.97 9.94
CA GLN A 50 -4.98 -8.68 11.22
C GLN A 50 -4.83 -10.20 11.04
N HIS A 51 -4.21 -10.85 12.01
CA HIS A 51 -4.26 -12.31 12.18
C HIS A 51 -5.47 -12.68 13.03
N LEU A 52 -6.32 -13.60 12.54
CA LEU A 52 -7.52 -14.06 13.24
C LEU A 52 -7.29 -15.33 14.08
N GLY A 53 -6.14 -15.99 13.88
CA GLY A 53 -5.90 -17.34 14.37
C GLY A 53 -6.29 -18.41 13.36
N ASP A 54 -6.01 -19.69 13.67
CA ASP A 54 -6.31 -20.83 12.78
C ASP A 54 -5.80 -20.63 11.35
N ASP A 55 -4.56 -20.13 11.22
CA ASP A 55 -3.88 -19.81 9.96
C ASP A 55 -4.67 -18.88 9.01
N THR A 56 -5.53 -18.05 9.57
CA THR A 56 -6.38 -17.13 8.83
C THR A 56 -5.96 -15.69 9.07
N VAL A 57 -5.85 -14.94 7.99
CA VAL A 57 -5.59 -13.49 8.02
C VAL A 57 -6.81 -12.73 7.52
N ARG A 58 -7.05 -11.57 8.10
CA ARG A 58 -8.00 -10.59 7.63
C ARG A 58 -7.30 -9.53 6.83
N CYS A 59 -7.80 -9.30 5.61
CA CYS A 59 -7.19 -8.39 4.65
C CYS A 59 -8.18 -7.31 4.23
N ILE A 60 -7.63 -6.15 3.82
CA ILE A 60 -8.36 -5.03 3.25
C ILE A 60 -8.04 -4.94 1.76
N ALA A 61 -9.06 -4.88 0.92
CA ALA A 61 -8.91 -4.77 -0.52
C ALA A 61 -8.58 -3.33 -0.95
N MET A 62 -7.57 -3.19 -1.82
CA MET A 62 -7.16 -1.90 -2.42
C MET A 62 -7.94 -1.57 -3.70
N GLY A 63 -9.06 -2.23 -3.91
CA GLY A 63 -9.95 -2.02 -5.05
C GLY A 63 -11.28 -2.76 -4.90
N PRO A 64 -12.16 -2.70 -5.91
CA PRO A 64 -13.43 -3.39 -5.89
C PRO A 64 -13.26 -4.91 -5.69
N THR A 65 -14.14 -5.51 -4.90
CA THR A 65 -14.12 -6.96 -4.61
C THR A 65 -15.08 -7.76 -5.49
N ASP A 66 -15.68 -7.11 -6.48
CA ASP A 66 -16.59 -7.76 -7.42
C ASP A 66 -15.90 -8.92 -8.15
N GLY A 67 -16.62 -10.01 -8.31
CA GLY A 67 -16.12 -11.22 -8.96
C GLY A 67 -15.22 -12.11 -8.11
N LEU A 68 -14.93 -11.74 -6.85
CA LEU A 68 -14.23 -12.62 -5.92
C LEU A 68 -15.16 -13.71 -5.40
N MET A 69 -14.63 -14.91 -5.33
CA MET A 69 -15.34 -16.09 -4.84
C MET A 69 -14.53 -16.80 -3.74
N ARG A 70 -15.24 -17.42 -2.83
CA ARG A 70 -14.63 -18.33 -1.87
C ARG A 70 -13.87 -19.45 -2.58
N GLY A 71 -12.67 -19.78 -2.09
CA GLY A 71 -11.81 -20.81 -2.64
C GLY A 71 -10.82 -20.34 -3.71
N MET A 72 -10.92 -19.07 -4.16
CA MET A 72 -9.90 -18.50 -5.06
C MET A 72 -8.54 -18.43 -4.40
N ASP A 73 -7.49 -18.54 -5.22
CA ASP A 73 -6.11 -18.46 -4.79
C ASP A 73 -5.71 -17.01 -4.49
N ALA A 74 -4.97 -16.84 -3.40
CA ALA A 74 -4.41 -15.58 -2.94
C ALA A 74 -2.91 -15.78 -2.69
N GLN A 75 -2.09 -15.10 -3.47
CA GLN A 75 -0.63 -15.23 -3.43
C GLN A 75 -0.03 -14.15 -2.54
N ALA A 76 0.63 -14.56 -1.45
CA ALA A 76 1.44 -13.67 -0.63
C ALA A 76 2.67 -13.19 -1.42
N THR A 77 3.01 -11.89 -1.30
CA THR A 77 4.14 -11.29 -2.02
C THR A 77 5.43 -11.30 -1.23
N GLY A 78 5.36 -11.56 0.09
CA GLY A 78 6.49 -11.50 1.01
C GLY A 78 6.96 -10.07 1.34
N ALA A 79 6.23 -9.04 0.88
CA ALA A 79 6.57 -7.65 1.08
C ALA A 79 5.32 -6.77 1.25
N PRO A 80 5.42 -5.62 1.94
CA PRO A 80 4.34 -4.65 1.99
C PRO A 80 4.10 -3.98 0.62
N ILE A 81 2.99 -3.23 0.51
CA ILE A 81 2.76 -2.36 -0.65
C ILE A 81 3.86 -1.30 -0.69
N THR A 82 4.49 -1.15 -1.86
CA THR A 82 5.54 -0.15 -2.10
C THR A 82 5.10 0.84 -3.17
N VAL A 83 5.55 2.08 -3.02
CA VAL A 83 5.26 3.17 -3.97
C VAL A 83 6.56 3.79 -4.47
N PRO A 84 6.57 4.33 -5.71
CA PRO A 84 7.75 5.00 -6.24
C PRO A 84 8.00 6.30 -5.47
N VAL A 85 9.27 6.58 -5.17
CA VAL A 85 9.74 7.79 -4.48
C VAL A 85 10.89 8.44 -5.23
N GLY A 86 11.10 9.73 -5.03
CA GLY A 86 12.18 10.52 -5.60
C GLY A 86 11.69 11.67 -6.47
N GLU A 87 12.62 12.51 -6.92
CA GLU A 87 12.32 13.72 -7.70
C GLU A 87 11.58 13.42 -9.01
N ASN A 88 11.85 12.27 -9.63
CA ASN A 88 11.21 11.86 -10.88
C ASN A 88 9.72 11.52 -10.72
N THR A 89 9.20 11.52 -9.49
CA THR A 89 7.76 11.36 -9.21
C THR A 89 7.01 12.68 -9.17
N LEU A 90 7.72 13.81 -9.13
CA LEU A 90 7.11 15.14 -9.08
C LEU A 90 6.31 15.45 -10.36
N GLY A 91 5.12 16.01 -10.19
CA GLY A 91 4.21 16.32 -11.28
C GLY A 91 3.57 15.09 -11.95
N ARG A 92 3.68 13.91 -11.35
CA ARG A 92 3.08 12.65 -11.80
C ARG A 92 1.87 12.28 -10.93
N MET A 93 1.00 11.45 -11.45
CA MET A 93 -0.15 10.92 -10.71
C MET A 93 -0.06 9.40 -10.62
N PHE A 94 -0.27 8.87 -9.42
CA PHE A 94 -0.21 7.45 -9.12
C PHE A 94 -1.47 7.00 -8.39
N ASN A 95 -1.82 5.72 -8.56
CA ASN A 95 -2.82 5.08 -7.71
C ASN A 95 -2.20 4.65 -6.36
N VAL A 96 -3.01 4.05 -5.48
CA VAL A 96 -2.57 3.58 -4.15
C VAL A 96 -1.53 2.46 -4.20
N LEU A 97 -1.35 1.83 -5.35
CA LEU A 97 -0.36 0.77 -5.58
C LEU A 97 0.93 1.32 -6.23
N GLY A 98 1.04 2.64 -6.42
CA GLY A 98 2.19 3.26 -7.07
C GLY A 98 2.23 3.11 -8.59
N GLU A 99 1.12 2.72 -9.23
CA GLU A 99 1.03 2.62 -10.69
C GLU A 99 0.63 3.99 -11.28
N PRO A 100 1.28 4.44 -12.37
CA PRO A 100 0.92 5.70 -13.02
C PRO A 100 -0.50 5.68 -13.57
N ILE A 101 -1.27 6.74 -13.30
CA ILE A 101 -2.63 6.95 -13.83
C ILE A 101 -2.73 8.17 -14.75
N ASP A 102 -1.58 8.80 -15.08
CA ASP A 102 -1.46 9.97 -15.95
C ASP A 102 -1.20 9.61 -17.43
N ASN A 103 -1.41 8.35 -17.82
CA ASN A 103 -1.14 7.81 -19.17
C ASN A 103 0.32 7.94 -19.63
N LYS A 104 1.27 8.09 -18.70
CA LYS A 104 2.70 8.11 -18.97
C LYS A 104 3.36 6.84 -18.46
N PRO A 105 4.51 6.43 -19.01
CA PRO A 105 5.24 5.26 -18.53
C PRO A 105 5.68 5.44 -17.07
N VAL A 106 6.01 4.34 -16.40
CA VAL A 106 6.63 4.36 -15.07
C VAL A 106 7.89 5.22 -15.14
N PRO A 107 8.11 6.15 -14.18
CA PRO A 107 9.31 6.98 -14.18
C PRO A 107 10.57 6.11 -14.02
N GLU A 108 11.60 6.41 -14.79
CA GLU A 108 12.90 5.74 -14.67
C GLU A 108 13.71 6.31 -13.50
N GLY A 109 14.56 5.48 -12.89
CA GLY A 109 15.45 5.90 -11.81
C GLY A 109 14.76 6.25 -10.49
N VAL A 110 13.54 5.78 -10.27
CA VAL A 110 12.84 5.94 -8.99
C VAL A 110 13.23 4.84 -8.00
N GLY A 111 13.34 5.20 -6.72
CA GLY A 111 13.34 4.25 -5.62
C GLY A 111 11.92 3.75 -5.32
N TYR A 112 11.80 2.65 -4.58
CA TYR A 112 10.53 2.18 -4.06
C TYR A 112 10.62 2.08 -2.55
N GLU A 113 9.63 2.62 -1.85
CA GLU A 113 9.55 2.53 -0.40
C GLU A 113 8.19 1.97 0.04
N PRO A 114 8.14 1.23 1.17
CA PRO A 114 6.88 0.73 1.72
C PRO A 114 6.02 1.90 2.21
N ILE A 115 4.70 1.75 2.03
CA ILE A 115 3.72 2.75 2.52
C ILE A 115 3.67 2.82 4.04
N HIS A 116 3.98 1.71 4.73
CA HIS A 116 4.11 1.66 6.18
C HIS A 116 5.56 1.94 6.58
N ARG A 117 5.82 3.18 6.95
CA ARG A 117 7.13 3.67 7.35
C ARG A 117 7.05 4.31 8.73
N PRO A 118 8.00 4.04 9.64
CA PRO A 118 8.08 4.77 10.89
C PRO A 118 8.36 6.26 10.62
N ALA A 119 7.96 7.13 11.54
CA ALA A 119 8.29 8.55 11.49
C ALA A 119 9.82 8.73 11.52
N PRO A 120 10.35 9.80 10.88
CA PRO A 120 11.78 10.12 10.93
C PRO A 120 12.27 10.28 12.38
N GLU A 121 13.46 9.76 12.65
CA GLU A 121 14.10 9.97 13.96
C GLU A 121 14.36 11.47 14.19
N PHE A 122 14.38 11.90 15.46
CA PHE A 122 14.59 13.31 15.83
C PHE A 122 15.86 13.91 15.20
N LYS A 123 16.90 13.11 15.06
CA LYS A 123 18.18 13.54 14.42
C LYS A 123 18.08 13.83 12.92
N GLU A 124 17.04 13.28 12.26
CA GLU A 124 16.79 13.43 10.83
C GLU A 124 15.83 14.58 10.52
N GLN A 125 15.19 15.13 11.56
CA GLN A 125 14.26 16.23 11.41
C GLN A 125 15.00 17.55 11.27
N SER A 126 14.55 18.42 10.36
CA SER A 126 15.05 19.79 10.28
C SER A 126 14.59 20.57 11.51
N THR A 127 15.53 21.26 12.14
CA THR A 127 15.25 22.19 13.26
C THR A 127 14.92 23.60 12.77
N GLU A 128 15.06 23.88 11.47
CA GLU A 128 14.76 25.16 10.89
C GLU A 128 13.27 25.29 10.60
N THR A 129 12.68 26.38 11.08
CA THR A 129 11.27 26.71 10.81
C THR A 129 11.17 27.38 9.46
N GLU A 130 10.56 26.72 8.49
CA GLU A 130 10.29 27.24 7.17
C GLU A 130 8.78 27.48 6.99
N LEU A 131 8.40 28.68 6.53
CA LEU A 131 7.00 29.02 6.30
C LEU A 131 6.54 28.51 4.93
N LEU A 132 5.31 27.97 4.88
CA LEU A 132 4.63 27.64 3.65
C LEU A 132 3.87 28.87 3.15
N GLU A 133 4.41 29.54 2.13
CA GLU A 133 3.73 30.66 1.48
C GLU A 133 2.55 30.14 0.64
N THR A 134 1.33 30.43 1.07
CA THR A 134 0.10 29.97 0.39
C THR A 134 -0.32 30.91 -0.74
N GLY A 135 0.16 32.17 -0.73
CA GLY A 135 -0.31 33.24 -1.60
C GLY A 135 -1.65 33.84 -1.19
N ILE A 136 -2.27 33.35 -0.13
CA ILE A 136 -3.50 33.89 0.46
C ILE A 136 -3.13 34.89 1.53
N LYS A 137 -3.25 36.18 1.22
CA LYS A 137 -2.78 37.28 2.08
C LYS A 137 -3.24 37.18 3.53
N VAL A 138 -4.50 36.84 3.77
CA VAL A 138 -5.06 36.71 5.12
C VAL A 138 -4.41 35.55 5.88
N VAL A 139 -4.19 34.43 5.24
CA VAL A 139 -3.54 33.26 5.85
C VAL A 139 -2.09 33.55 6.17
N ASP A 140 -1.34 34.03 5.19
CA ASP A 140 0.10 34.24 5.34
C ASP A 140 0.46 35.33 6.37
N LEU A 141 -0.44 36.32 6.57
CA LEU A 141 -0.22 37.43 7.55
C LEU A 141 -0.76 37.11 8.94
N LEU A 142 -1.91 36.47 9.06
CA LEU A 142 -2.58 36.28 10.34
C LEU A 142 -2.41 34.92 10.97
N CYS A 143 -2.22 33.88 10.14
CA CYS A 143 -2.08 32.50 10.59
C CYS A 143 -1.16 31.70 9.64
N PRO A 144 0.12 32.07 9.53
CA PRO A 144 1.05 31.42 8.62
C PRO A 144 1.21 29.94 8.98
N TYR A 145 1.29 29.09 7.95
CA TYR A 145 1.58 27.67 8.10
C TYR A 145 3.08 27.40 8.06
N GLN A 146 3.52 26.49 8.91
CA GLN A 146 4.85 25.93 8.87
C GLN A 146 4.88 24.74 7.91
N LYS A 147 5.93 24.60 7.09
CA LYS A 147 6.15 23.39 6.29
C LYS A 147 6.35 22.18 7.22
N GLY A 148 5.60 21.10 6.94
CA GLY A 148 5.67 19.87 7.73
C GLY A 148 4.93 19.92 9.07
N GLY A 149 4.14 20.97 9.32
CA GLY A 149 3.30 21.11 10.50
C GLY A 149 1.90 20.54 10.33
#